data_33b3f127dd61f9636e8d289a8e3277c6
#
_entry.id   33b3f127dd61f9636e8d289a8e3277c6
#
_cell.length_a   1.000
_cell.length_b   1.000
_cell.length_c   1.000
_cell.angle_alpha   90.00
_cell.angle_beta   90.00
_cell.angle_gamma   90.00
#
_symmetry.space_group_name_H-M   'P 1'
#
loop_
_entity.id
_entity.type
_entity.pdbx_description
1 polymer ?
#
loop_
_entity_poly.entity_id
_entity_poly.type
_entity_poly.pdbx_seq_one_letter_code
_entity_poly.pdbx_strand_id
1 'polypeptide(L)'
;DQSNLNVTRISSNYRNYPFLTSRWHFSYGVFVQGFSTEDIPFFLQDGLGFNHYVRSYEPYVIFGQFSGTTKLNLKYQLLTPKLYTVPFIKAEKFSKVHFALFSNIFVDGGYVHNKVSGLKRLNNELLIGAGTGLDFVTFYDLVWRFEYSINKYKEHGFYVSFVAPI
;
A
#
# COMPACT_ATOMS: atom_id res chain seq x y z
N ASP A 1 33.33 -11.52 -21.89
CA ASP A 1 32.51 -12.63 -21.37
C ASP A 1 31.11 -12.05 -21.10
N GLN A 2 30.17 -12.35 -22.01
CA GLN A 2 28.74 -12.13 -21.72
C GLN A 2 28.34 -13.26 -20.79
N SER A 3 28.38 -13.01 -19.49
CA SER A 3 27.75 -13.90 -18.52
C SER A 3 26.25 -13.88 -18.76
N ASN A 4 25.70 -14.96 -19.29
CA ASN A 4 24.24 -15.15 -19.39
C ASN A 4 23.68 -15.18 -17.98
N LEU A 5 23.16 -14.04 -17.53
CA LEU A 5 22.49 -13.93 -16.24
C LEU A 5 21.10 -14.55 -16.35
N ASN A 6 20.92 -15.73 -15.78
CA ASN A 6 19.62 -16.39 -15.71
C ASN A 6 19.02 -16.20 -14.32
N VAL A 7 18.10 -15.24 -14.19
CA VAL A 7 17.42 -14.92 -12.94
C VAL A 7 15.93 -15.13 -13.12
N THR A 8 15.35 -15.98 -12.27
CA THR A 8 13.90 -16.16 -12.21
C THR A 8 13.35 -15.49 -10.96
N ARG A 9 12.35 -14.63 -11.12
CA ARG A 9 11.58 -14.02 -10.02
C ARG A 9 10.25 -14.73 -9.88
N ILE A 10 9.94 -15.13 -8.66
CA ILE A 10 8.64 -15.73 -8.29
C ILE A 10 7.96 -14.76 -7.31
N SER A 11 6.72 -14.42 -7.58
CA SER A 11 5.94 -13.57 -6.68
C SER A 11 4.51 -14.10 -6.53
N SER A 12 3.95 -13.91 -5.34
CA SER A 12 2.57 -14.25 -5.03
C SER A 12 1.91 -13.10 -4.29
N ASN A 13 0.68 -12.78 -4.66
CA ASN A 13 -0.11 -11.73 -4.05
C ASN A 13 -1.51 -12.28 -3.72
N TYR A 14 -1.84 -12.27 -2.45
CA TYR A 14 -3.16 -12.68 -1.96
C TYR A 14 -3.82 -11.50 -1.26
N ARG A 15 -5.09 -11.24 -1.59
CA ARG A 15 -5.92 -10.22 -0.94
C ARG A 15 -7.30 -10.79 -0.66
N ASN A 16 -7.85 -10.45 0.49
CA ASN A 16 -9.19 -10.84 0.87
C ASN A 16 -9.92 -9.68 1.55
N TYR A 17 -11.23 -9.63 1.33
CA TYR A 17 -12.14 -8.58 1.79
C TYR A 17 -13.35 -9.23 2.48
N PRO A 18 -13.18 -9.81 3.68
CA PRO A 18 -14.30 -10.44 4.37
C PRO A 18 -15.37 -9.41 4.70
N PHE A 19 -16.61 -9.77 4.45
CA PHE A 19 -17.75 -8.94 4.83
C PHE A 19 -17.92 -8.95 6.35
N LEU A 20 -17.90 -7.79 6.99
CA LEU A 20 -18.20 -7.64 8.42
C LEU A 20 -19.61 -7.14 8.64
N THR A 21 -19.87 -5.90 8.23
CA THR A 21 -21.19 -5.27 8.29
C THR A 21 -21.32 -4.24 7.16
N SER A 22 -22.52 -3.66 6.99
CA SER A 22 -22.75 -2.62 5.99
C SER A 22 -21.86 -1.38 6.15
N ARG A 23 -21.33 -1.11 7.34
CA ARG A 23 -20.50 0.07 7.63
C ARG A 23 -19.02 -0.26 7.90
N TRP A 24 -18.73 -1.49 8.30
CA TRP A 24 -17.36 -1.93 8.62
C TRP A 24 -16.83 -2.79 7.48
N HIS A 25 -15.70 -2.39 6.94
CA HIS A 25 -15.01 -3.08 5.87
C HIS A 25 -13.61 -3.46 6.34
N PHE A 26 -13.33 -4.74 6.34
CA PHE A 26 -12.01 -5.25 6.67
C PHE A 26 -11.33 -5.75 5.41
N SER A 27 -10.05 -5.53 5.30
CA SER A 27 -9.23 -6.11 4.24
C SER A 27 -7.89 -6.55 4.79
N TYR A 28 -7.41 -7.65 4.27
CA TYR A 28 -6.05 -8.09 4.53
C TYR A 28 -5.40 -8.60 3.25
N GLY A 29 -4.10 -8.43 3.17
CA GLY A 29 -3.32 -8.86 2.03
C GLY A 29 -1.94 -9.33 2.42
N VAL A 30 -1.42 -10.29 1.69
CA VAL A 30 -0.05 -10.80 1.82
C VAL A 30 0.59 -10.80 0.45
N PHE A 31 1.77 -10.24 0.37
CA PHE A 31 2.61 -10.29 -0.81
C PHE A 31 3.95 -10.89 -0.44
N VAL A 32 4.43 -11.80 -1.26
CA VAL A 32 5.76 -12.39 -1.13
C VAL A 32 6.43 -12.46 -2.49
N GLN A 33 7.73 -12.22 -2.53
CA GLN A 33 8.54 -12.43 -3.72
C GLN A 33 9.92 -12.93 -3.36
N GLY A 34 10.51 -13.69 -4.27
CA GLY A 34 11.86 -14.21 -4.14
C GLY A 34 12.49 -14.44 -5.49
N PHE A 35 13.82 -14.51 -5.51
CA PHE A 35 14.59 -14.79 -6.69
C PHE A 35 15.24 -16.16 -6.58
N SER A 36 15.44 -16.83 -7.73
CA SER A 36 15.99 -18.19 -7.80
C SER A 36 17.49 -18.27 -7.53
N THR A 37 18.19 -17.15 -7.62
CA THR A 37 19.65 -17.06 -7.40
C THR A 37 19.97 -15.98 -6.36
N GLU A 38 21.03 -16.19 -5.60
CA GLU A 38 21.48 -15.25 -4.58
C GLU A 38 22.36 -14.13 -5.16
N ASP A 39 23.10 -14.43 -6.22
CA ASP A 39 24.01 -13.49 -6.90
C ASP A 39 23.25 -12.68 -7.95
N ILE A 40 22.39 -11.79 -7.46
CA ILE A 40 21.58 -10.93 -8.31
C ILE A 40 22.23 -9.55 -8.39
N PRO A 41 22.46 -9.02 -9.60
CA PRO A 41 22.89 -7.64 -9.76
C PRO A 41 21.97 -6.66 -9.01
N PHE A 42 22.55 -5.65 -8.40
CA PHE A 42 21.85 -4.69 -7.55
C PHE A 42 20.63 -4.06 -8.22
N PHE A 43 20.70 -3.79 -9.52
CA PHE A 43 19.60 -3.18 -10.28
C PHE A 43 18.39 -4.11 -10.51
N LEU A 44 18.55 -5.43 -10.28
CA LEU A 44 17.47 -6.42 -10.33
C LEU A 44 16.92 -6.78 -8.94
N GLN A 45 17.60 -6.35 -7.87
CA GLN A 45 17.15 -6.59 -6.50
C GLN A 45 15.99 -5.65 -6.18
N ASP A 46 14.76 -6.10 -6.40
CA ASP A 46 13.54 -5.38 -6.07
C ASP A 46 12.93 -5.99 -4.80
N GLY A 47 13.26 -5.42 -3.66
CA GLY A 47 12.75 -5.85 -2.36
C GLY A 47 11.42 -5.18 -2.02
N LEU A 48 11.45 -4.13 -1.18
CA LEU A 48 10.30 -3.30 -0.83
C LEU A 48 10.57 -1.84 -1.19
N GLY A 49 9.52 -1.16 -1.63
CA GLY A 49 9.56 0.22 -2.11
C GLY A 49 8.52 0.38 -3.21
N PHE A 50 8.68 1.23 -4.16
CA PHE A 50 7.86 1.47 -5.35
C PHE A 50 6.40 0.92 -5.30
N ASN A 51 6.18 -0.30 -5.78
CA ASN A 51 4.84 -0.93 -5.87
C ASN A 51 4.43 -1.71 -4.61
N HIS A 52 5.42 -2.22 -3.87
CA HIS A 52 5.19 -3.03 -2.66
C HIS A 52 5.97 -2.43 -1.49
N TYR A 53 5.27 -1.72 -0.63
CA TYR A 53 5.84 -1.04 0.52
C TYR A 53 5.00 -1.28 1.78
N VAL A 54 5.62 -1.13 2.93
CA VAL A 54 4.97 -0.99 4.22
C VAL A 54 4.65 0.49 4.42
N ARG A 55 3.41 0.84 4.72
CA ARG A 55 3.02 2.23 4.99
C ARG A 55 3.85 2.78 6.16
N SER A 56 4.22 4.04 6.09
CA SER A 56 5.22 4.69 6.94
C SER A 56 6.69 4.42 6.55
N TYR A 57 6.93 3.59 5.52
CA TYR A 57 8.23 3.37 4.91
C TYR A 57 8.26 3.75 3.42
N GLU A 58 7.30 4.53 2.94
CA GLU A 58 7.20 4.96 1.54
C GLU A 58 8.47 5.63 1.00
N PRO A 59 9.22 6.45 1.81
CA PRO A 59 10.45 7.07 1.32
C PRO A 59 11.61 6.08 1.14
N TYR A 60 11.47 4.85 1.62
CA TYR A 60 12.54 3.88 1.64
C TYR A 60 12.39 2.85 0.52
N VAL A 61 13.47 2.66 -0.24
CA VAL A 61 13.62 1.55 -1.17
C VAL A 61 14.59 0.55 -0.54
N ILE A 62 14.11 -0.65 -0.27
CA ILE A 62 14.84 -1.69 0.44
C ILE A 62 15.09 -2.83 -0.53
N PHE A 63 16.33 -3.08 -0.84
CA PHE A 63 16.76 -4.10 -1.80
C PHE A 63 17.04 -5.42 -1.10
N GLY A 64 16.68 -6.54 -1.75
CA GLY A 64 16.97 -7.87 -1.23
C GLY A 64 16.54 -8.98 -2.18
N GLN A 65 16.95 -10.21 -1.86
CA GLN A 65 16.67 -11.40 -2.66
C GLN A 65 15.30 -11.99 -2.35
N PHE A 66 14.78 -11.75 -1.15
CA PHE A 66 13.45 -12.16 -0.74
C PHE A 66 12.78 -11.01 -0.02
N SER A 67 11.49 -10.80 -0.29
CA SER A 67 10.69 -9.81 0.43
C SER A 67 9.26 -10.29 0.63
N GLY A 68 8.67 -9.83 1.71
CA GLY A 68 7.26 -10.06 1.99
C GLY A 68 6.62 -8.90 2.72
N THR A 69 5.33 -8.67 2.45
CA THR A 69 4.51 -7.70 3.19
C THR A 69 3.19 -8.30 3.57
N THR A 70 2.69 -7.89 4.73
CA THR A 70 1.33 -8.14 5.18
C THR A 70 0.67 -6.81 5.46
N LYS A 71 -0.52 -6.60 4.94
CA LYS A 71 -1.31 -5.36 5.12
C LYS A 71 -2.65 -5.70 5.74
N LEU A 72 -2.98 -5.03 6.83
CA LEU A 72 -4.27 -5.11 7.50
C LEU A 72 -4.92 -3.73 7.46
N ASN A 73 -6.19 -3.67 7.11
CA ASN A 73 -6.91 -2.40 7.06
C ASN A 73 -8.36 -2.59 7.51
N LEU A 74 -8.79 -1.77 8.44
CA LEU A 74 -10.17 -1.70 8.91
C LEU A 74 -10.72 -0.32 8.59
N LYS A 75 -11.79 -0.28 7.80
CA LYS A 75 -12.47 0.96 7.40
C LYS A 75 -13.85 1.03 8.01
N TYR A 76 -14.21 2.23 8.43
CA TYR A 76 -15.57 2.56 8.88
C TYR A 76 -16.17 3.62 7.98
N GLN A 77 -17.35 3.35 7.48
CA GLN A 77 -18.11 4.28 6.64
C GLN A 77 -18.75 5.37 7.50
N LEU A 78 -18.18 6.57 7.45
CA LEU A 78 -18.69 7.75 8.15
C LEU A 78 -19.93 8.31 7.45
N LEU A 79 -19.84 8.48 6.13
CA LEU A 79 -20.91 8.96 5.29
C LEU A 79 -21.25 7.94 4.22
N THR A 80 -22.51 7.54 4.16
CA THR A 80 -23.02 6.70 3.06
C THR A 80 -22.99 7.47 1.75
N PRO A 81 -22.78 6.80 0.60
CA PRO A 81 -22.84 7.46 -0.70
C PRO A 81 -24.15 8.23 -0.87
N LYS A 82 -24.05 9.53 -0.98
CA LYS A 82 -25.18 10.42 -1.28
C LYS A 82 -24.90 11.16 -2.56
N LEU A 83 -25.94 11.31 -3.36
CA LEU A 83 -25.91 12.18 -4.54
C LEU A 83 -26.10 13.62 -4.09
N TYR A 84 -25.06 14.43 -4.27
CA TYR A 84 -25.17 15.87 -4.10
C TYR A 84 -25.26 16.53 -5.47
N THR A 85 -26.24 17.42 -5.64
CA THR A 85 -26.33 18.23 -6.85
C THR A 85 -25.57 19.52 -6.62
N VAL A 86 -24.52 19.73 -7.40
CA VAL A 86 -23.68 20.93 -7.32
C VAL A 86 -24.36 22.03 -8.16
N PRO A 87 -24.87 23.11 -7.53
CA PRO A 87 -25.72 24.09 -8.22
C PRO A 87 -24.99 24.94 -9.26
N PHE A 88 -23.66 24.98 -9.23
CA PHE A 88 -22.83 25.75 -10.17
C PHE A 88 -22.53 25.03 -11.49
N ILE A 89 -22.80 23.70 -11.57
CA ILE A 89 -22.54 22.91 -12.77
C ILE A 89 -23.84 22.79 -13.58
N LYS A 90 -23.91 23.52 -14.69
CA LYS A 90 -25.10 23.54 -15.59
C LYS A 90 -25.32 22.24 -16.37
N ALA A 91 -24.29 21.40 -16.49
CA ALA A 91 -24.40 20.13 -17.20
C ALA A 91 -24.93 19.05 -16.24
N GLU A 92 -26.14 18.55 -16.46
CA GLU A 92 -26.78 17.52 -15.61
C GLU A 92 -25.96 16.27 -15.39
N LYS A 93 -25.14 15.87 -16.38
CA LYS A 93 -24.22 14.71 -16.28
C LYS A 93 -23.12 14.90 -15.22
N PHE A 94 -22.70 16.12 -14.94
CA PHE A 94 -21.62 16.44 -14.03
C PHE A 94 -22.10 17.08 -12.72
N SER A 95 -23.38 17.43 -12.64
CA SER A 95 -23.96 18.07 -11.45
C SER A 95 -24.25 17.09 -10.30
N LYS A 96 -24.34 15.79 -10.59
CA LYS A 96 -24.60 14.74 -9.60
C LYS A 96 -23.30 14.11 -9.14
N VAL A 97 -22.77 14.54 -8.01
CA VAL A 97 -21.54 14.01 -7.42
C VAL A 97 -21.89 12.98 -6.35
N HIS A 98 -21.37 11.76 -6.51
CA HIS A 98 -21.37 10.77 -5.44
C HIS A 98 -20.28 11.14 -4.44
N PHE A 99 -20.65 11.26 -3.19
CA PHE A 99 -19.70 11.51 -2.13
C PHE A 99 -19.87 10.50 -1.01
N ALA A 100 -18.77 9.83 -0.66
CA ALA A 100 -18.71 8.96 0.51
C ALA A 100 -17.42 9.24 1.30
N LEU A 101 -17.50 9.08 2.60
CA LEU A 101 -16.39 9.31 3.50
C LEU A 101 -16.18 8.06 4.36
N PHE A 102 -14.92 7.58 4.37
CA PHE A 102 -14.50 6.49 5.23
C PHE A 102 -13.35 6.95 6.12
N SER A 103 -13.34 6.53 7.37
CA SER A 103 -12.15 6.52 8.19
C SER A 103 -11.52 5.14 8.13
N ASN A 104 -10.21 5.08 8.22
CA ASN A 104 -9.48 3.82 8.24
C ASN A 104 -8.43 3.80 9.35
N ILE A 105 -8.16 2.61 9.86
CA ILE A 105 -7.00 2.29 10.68
C ILE A 105 -6.29 1.11 10.03
N PHE A 106 -4.98 1.11 10.09
CA PHE A 106 -4.19 0.08 9.46
C PHE A 106 -2.94 -0.29 10.24
N VAL A 107 -2.51 -1.53 10.00
CA VAL A 107 -1.23 -2.05 10.47
C VAL A 107 -0.62 -2.87 9.33
N ASP A 108 0.60 -2.52 8.97
CA ASP A 108 1.36 -3.20 7.93
C ASP A 108 2.63 -3.79 8.52
N GLY A 109 2.98 -4.99 8.08
CA GLY A 109 4.24 -5.64 8.39
C GLY A 109 5.04 -5.89 7.11
N GLY A 110 6.36 -5.90 7.20
CA GLY A 110 7.21 -6.24 6.08
C GLY A 110 8.56 -6.80 6.51
N TYR A 111 9.18 -7.54 5.62
CA TYR A 111 10.50 -8.10 5.82
C TYR A 111 11.22 -8.20 4.49
N VAL A 112 12.49 -7.85 4.48
CA VAL A 112 13.38 -8.00 3.33
C VAL A 112 14.62 -8.76 3.75
N HIS A 113 14.86 -9.90 3.12
CA HIS A 113 16.10 -10.65 3.31
C HIS A 113 17.15 -10.23 2.28
N ASN A 114 18.33 -9.86 2.78
CA ASN A 114 19.48 -9.58 1.96
C ASN A 114 20.70 -10.27 2.57
N LYS A 115 21.41 -11.09 1.77
CA LYS A 115 22.60 -11.83 2.19
C LYS A 115 23.77 -10.87 2.47
N VAL A 116 23.87 -9.79 1.73
CA VAL A 116 24.87 -8.74 1.92
C VAL A 116 24.40 -7.80 3.05
N SER A 117 24.53 -8.27 4.28
CA SER A 117 24.24 -7.44 5.47
C SER A 117 25.35 -6.42 5.66
N GLY A 118 25.02 -5.17 5.62
CA GLY A 118 25.97 -4.10 5.96
C GLY A 118 25.73 -2.77 5.28
N LEU A 119 24.93 -2.73 4.23
CA LEU A 119 24.76 -1.51 3.45
C LEU A 119 23.50 -0.72 3.78
N LYS A 120 22.48 -1.30 4.44
CA LYS A 120 21.23 -0.57 4.76
C LYS A 120 20.58 -1.05 6.06
N ARG A 121 20.15 -0.09 6.85
CA ARG A 121 19.57 -0.21 8.20
C ARG A 121 18.24 -0.97 8.28
N LEU A 122 17.57 -1.23 7.15
CA LEU A 122 16.23 -1.81 7.11
C LEU A 122 16.17 -3.24 6.56
N ASN A 123 17.32 -3.79 6.14
CA ASN A 123 17.40 -5.17 5.68
C ASN A 123 17.51 -6.14 6.85
N ASN A 124 16.98 -7.34 6.69
CA ASN A 124 16.98 -8.41 7.69
C ASN A 124 16.31 -8.02 9.02
N GLU A 125 15.34 -7.11 8.93
CA GLU A 125 14.58 -6.60 10.07
C GLU A 125 13.09 -6.65 9.80
N LEU A 126 12.30 -6.87 10.85
CA LEU A 126 10.86 -6.74 10.79
C LEU A 126 10.48 -5.25 10.77
N LEU A 127 9.86 -4.82 9.67
CA LEU A 127 9.31 -3.50 9.48
C LEU A 127 7.85 -3.51 9.93
N ILE A 128 7.47 -2.55 10.76
CA ILE A 128 6.09 -2.40 11.23
C ILE A 128 5.71 -0.94 11.06
N GLY A 129 4.61 -0.71 10.36
CA GLY A 129 3.98 0.59 10.22
C GLY A 129 2.52 0.52 10.63
N ALA A 130 2.03 1.52 11.32
CA ALA A 130 0.64 1.63 11.73
C ALA A 130 0.15 3.06 11.54
N GLY A 131 -1.14 3.23 11.33
CA GLY A 131 -1.68 4.56 11.12
C GLY A 131 -3.19 4.60 11.00
N THR A 132 -3.65 5.80 10.69
CA THR A 132 -5.06 6.10 10.45
C THR A 132 -5.20 7.02 9.25
N GLY A 133 -6.36 7.02 8.63
CA GLY A 133 -6.60 7.87 7.48
C GLY A 133 -8.07 8.16 7.22
N LEU A 134 -8.28 9.01 6.23
CA LEU A 134 -9.57 9.38 5.69
C LEU A 134 -9.57 9.15 4.19
N ASP A 135 -10.55 8.40 3.71
CA ASP A 135 -10.77 8.16 2.29
C ASP A 135 -12.01 8.94 1.84
N PHE A 136 -11.82 9.92 0.99
CA PHE A 136 -12.89 10.68 0.33
C PHE A 136 -13.15 10.06 -1.03
N VAL A 137 -14.27 9.42 -1.20
CA VAL A 137 -14.72 8.88 -2.49
C VAL A 137 -15.55 9.94 -3.19
N THR A 138 -15.11 10.33 -4.37
CA THR A 138 -15.72 11.37 -5.17
C THR A 138 -16.19 10.82 -6.52
N PHE A 139 -16.40 11.73 -7.47
CA PHE A 139 -16.85 11.44 -8.82
C PHE A 139 -15.97 10.38 -9.53
N TYR A 140 -16.61 9.44 -10.26
CA TYR A 140 -15.97 8.29 -10.92
C TYR A 140 -15.19 7.37 -9.96
N ASP A 141 -15.65 7.25 -8.71
CA ASP A 141 -15.00 6.43 -7.69
C ASP A 141 -13.55 6.81 -7.39
N LEU A 142 -13.17 8.03 -7.76
CA LEU A 142 -11.85 8.56 -7.42
C LEU A 142 -11.74 8.74 -5.92
N VAL A 143 -10.76 8.08 -5.31
CA VAL A 143 -10.52 8.12 -3.88
C VAL A 143 -9.33 9.02 -3.56
N TRP A 144 -9.60 10.08 -2.82
CA TRP A 144 -8.58 10.91 -2.18
C TRP A 144 -8.33 10.36 -0.79
N ARG A 145 -7.13 9.87 -0.59
CA ARG A 145 -6.74 9.26 0.67
C ARG A 145 -5.73 10.13 1.39
N PHE A 146 -6.03 10.43 2.64
CA PHE A 146 -5.16 11.15 3.56
C PHE A 146 -4.80 10.20 4.69
N GLU A 147 -3.53 9.86 4.84
CA GLU A 147 -3.06 8.91 5.85
C GLU A 147 -2.00 9.55 6.73
N TYR A 148 -2.10 9.31 8.01
CA TYR A 148 -1.06 9.61 8.99
C TYR A 148 -0.56 8.30 9.57
N SER A 149 0.74 8.09 9.54
CA SER A 149 1.35 6.84 9.94
C SER A 149 2.61 7.03 10.78
N ILE A 150 2.92 5.99 11.54
CA ILE A 150 4.11 5.90 12.38
C ILE A 150 4.75 4.52 12.17
N ASN A 151 6.08 4.48 12.13
CA ASN A 151 6.86 3.25 12.07
C ASN A 151 7.49 2.89 13.43
N LYS A 152 8.12 1.71 13.49
CA LYS A 152 8.77 1.23 14.73
C LYS A 152 9.90 2.14 15.23
N TYR A 153 10.46 3.00 14.37
CA TYR A 153 11.50 3.96 14.73
C TYR A 153 10.95 5.29 15.22
N LYS A 154 9.61 5.38 15.37
CA LYS A 154 8.89 6.61 15.75
C LYS A 154 9.01 7.71 14.69
N GLU A 155 9.29 7.37 13.45
CA GLU A 155 9.20 8.30 12.34
C GLU A 155 7.72 8.43 11.95
N HIS A 156 7.27 9.65 11.77
CA HIS A 156 5.90 9.99 11.44
C HIS A 156 5.84 10.47 9.98
N GLY A 157 4.77 10.12 9.30
CA GLY A 157 4.53 10.58 7.95
C GLY A 157 3.06 10.96 7.73
N PHE A 158 2.84 11.99 6.94
CA PHE A 158 1.54 12.33 6.39
C PHE A 158 1.59 12.13 4.88
N TYR A 159 0.67 11.32 4.37
CA TYR A 159 0.66 10.91 2.98
C TYR A 159 -0.68 11.25 2.35
N VAL A 160 -0.62 11.77 1.13
CA VAL A 160 -1.80 12.02 0.31
C VAL A 160 -1.66 11.19 -0.95
N SER A 161 -2.63 10.34 -1.22
CA SER A 161 -2.63 9.50 -2.40
C SER A 161 -3.97 9.56 -3.14
N PHE A 162 -3.89 9.39 -4.45
CA PHE A 162 -5.03 9.30 -5.34
C PHE A 162 -5.14 7.86 -5.80
N VAL A 163 -6.26 7.24 -5.54
CA VAL A 163 -6.53 5.87 -5.98
C VAL A 163 -7.68 5.94 -6.96
N ALA A 164 -7.40 5.68 -8.24
CA ALA A 164 -8.44 5.47 -9.22
C ALA A 164 -8.88 4.01 -9.18
N PRO A 165 -10.18 3.70 -9.25
CA PRO A 165 -10.62 2.34 -9.48
C PRO A 165 -10.22 1.95 -10.90
N ILE A 166 -9.52 0.85 -11.02
CA ILE A 166 -9.23 0.19 -12.29
C ILE A 166 -10.11 -1.03 -12.40
#